data_5c91966b1ed4840f169cdf2d0004f286
#
_entry.id   5c91966b1ed4840f169cdf2d0004f286
#
_cell.length_a   1.000
_cell.length_b   1.000
_cell.length_c   1.000
_cell.angle_alpha   90.00
_cell.angle_beta   90.00
_cell.angle_gamma   90.00
#
_symmetry.space_group_name_H-M   'P 1'
#
loop_
_entity.id
_entity.type
_entity.pdbx_description
1 polymer ?
#
loop_
_entity_poly.entity_id
_entity_poly.type
_entity_poly.pdbx_seq_one_letter_code
_entity_poly.pdbx_strand_id
1 'polypeptide(L)'
;MIENLNNRLIKYKDLIPSKKPFVESKLEGHKDRSVYSIIGPGVTEELKGISLNEPHGFNLGGVDTAPNNGSSLHSHTTAEVFMIHKGPWKFFWGADGEDGEVVLNKGDIVSFPTNMFRGFRNVGSERSIMYTILGRDDPGVITWSPEVLKKAKNTGMVLLEDNSIVDTTQEKIPENKSVLAPLNDEEVKTFDIYRPEDIEKCIIRYQDLQSNNDTNTGLNFISYIENFQIDNKTLAPMISHNQLGFTFGAVFGNQSSLKNFYSLDTHEIYIPLEGKWKIYCEDQEIIINPMDTFSVPVKLKRRFESLDDKGFMYIVREKID
;
A
#
# COMPACT_ATOMS: atom_id res chain seq x y z
N MET A 1 25.75 10.15 17.73
CA MET A 1 25.65 8.67 17.72
C MET A 1 25.01 8.32 16.40
N ILE A 2 25.66 7.47 15.61
CA ILE A 2 25.06 6.95 14.38
C ILE A 2 23.89 6.06 14.81
N GLU A 3 22.69 6.35 14.32
CA GLU A 3 21.50 5.54 14.58
C GLU A 3 21.75 4.10 14.15
N ASN A 4 21.33 3.12 14.96
CA ASN A 4 21.38 1.73 14.55
C ASN A 4 20.32 1.47 13.47
N LEU A 5 20.73 1.40 12.23
CA LEU A 5 19.85 1.25 11.08
C LEU A 5 19.07 -0.08 11.08
N ASN A 6 19.48 -1.07 11.89
CA ASN A 6 18.68 -2.28 12.05
C ASN A 6 17.31 -2.00 12.67
N ASN A 7 17.13 -0.91 13.41
CA ASN A 7 15.82 -0.50 13.94
C ASN A 7 14.87 0.03 12.85
N ARG A 8 15.42 0.31 11.67
CA ARG A 8 14.67 0.79 10.50
C ARG A 8 14.39 -0.33 9.47
N LEU A 9 14.90 -1.54 9.75
CA LEU A 9 14.58 -2.75 9.00
C LEU A 9 13.36 -3.43 9.62
N ILE A 10 12.24 -3.32 8.95
CA ILE A 10 10.97 -3.93 9.34
C ILE A 10 10.85 -5.26 8.59
N LYS A 11 11.01 -6.35 9.31
CA LYS A 11 10.88 -7.69 8.72
C LYS A 11 9.43 -8.11 8.68
N TYR A 12 8.99 -8.63 7.54
CA TYR A 12 7.60 -9.10 7.36
C TYR A 12 7.16 -10.07 8.48
N LYS A 13 8.02 -10.99 8.86
CA LYS A 13 7.74 -11.99 9.91
C LYS A 13 7.50 -11.40 11.31
N ASP A 14 7.97 -10.17 11.55
CA ASP A 14 7.90 -9.49 12.84
C ASP A 14 6.74 -8.48 12.89
N LEU A 15 5.97 -8.34 11.80
CA LEU A 15 4.81 -7.46 11.73
C LEU A 15 3.70 -7.92 12.68
N ILE A 16 3.10 -6.96 13.39
CA ILE A 16 1.98 -7.19 14.29
C ILE A 16 0.67 -6.88 13.56
N PRO A 17 -0.18 -7.89 13.30
CA PRO A 17 -1.43 -7.67 12.58
C PRO A 17 -2.53 -7.09 13.47
N SER A 18 -3.31 -6.13 12.96
CA SER A 18 -4.67 -5.89 13.42
C SER A 18 -5.60 -6.95 12.84
N LYS A 19 -6.42 -7.57 13.66
CA LYS A 19 -7.39 -8.62 13.27
C LYS A 19 -8.81 -8.08 13.12
N LYS A 20 -9.10 -6.90 13.67
CA LYS A 20 -10.37 -6.20 13.55
C LYS A 20 -10.13 -4.74 13.12
N PRO A 21 -9.42 -4.52 11.98
CA PRO A 21 -8.99 -3.18 11.61
C PRO A 21 -10.13 -2.26 11.21
N PHE A 22 -11.30 -2.82 10.84
CA PHE A 22 -12.39 -2.08 10.21
C PHE A 22 -13.75 -2.58 10.66
N VAL A 23 -14.77 -1.72 10.52
CA VAL A 23 -16.16 -2.00 10.88
C VAL A 23 -16.71 -3.28 10.22
N GLU A 24 -16.22 -3.63 9.04
CA GLU A 24 -16.62 -4.85 8.29
C GLU A 24 -16.00 -6.16 8.78
N SER A 25 -15.13 -6.13 9.79
CA SER A 25 -14.30 -7.29 10.18
C SER A 25 -15.09 -8.54 10.62
N LYS A 26 -16.38 -8.43 10.93
CA LYS A 26 -17.25 -9.56 11.23
C LYS A 26 -18.05 -10.06 10.03
N LEU A 27 -18.02 -9.36 8.90
CA LEU A 27 -18.76 -9.79 7.71
C LEU A 27 -18.11 -11.06 7.10
N GLU A 28 -18.92 -11.85 6.44
CA GLU A 28 -18.41 -13.00 5.67
C GLU A 28 -17.51 -12.49 4.54
N GLY A 29 -16.36 -13.18 4.33
CA GLY A 29 -15.34 -12.74 3.39
C GLY A 29 -14.41 -11.64 3.92
N HIS A 30 -14.48 -11.30 5.23
CA HIS A 30 -13.61 -10.29 5.87
C HIS A 30 -12.97 -10.77 7.17
N LYS A 31 -13.37 -11.96 7.67
CA LYS A 31 -12.99 -12.48 8.98
C LYS A 31 -11.55 -12.97 9.05
N ASP A 32 -11.04 -13.52 7.95
CA ASP A 32 -9.67 -14.06 7.89
C ASP A 32 -8.76 -13.10 7.11
N ARG A 33 -8.56 -11.93 7.70
CA ARG A 33 -7.74 -10.84 7.22
C ARG A 33 -6.82 -10.34 8.32
N SER A 34 -5.60 -10.01 7.96
CA SER A 34 -4.64 -9.28 8.78
C SER A 34 -4.29 -7.98 8.07
N VAL A 35 -4.28 -6.88 8.80
CA VAL A 35 -3.84 -5.58 8.29
C VAL A 35 -2.66 -5.12 9.12
N TYR A 36 -1.64 -4.62 8.46
CA TYR A 36 -0.40 -4.17 9.07
C TYR A 36 -0.20 -2.68 8.83
N SER A 37 0.11 -1.92 9.88
CA SER A 37 0.60 -0.55 9.81
C SER A 37 2.13 -0.59 9.85
N ILE A 38 2.77 -0.46 8.70
CA ILE A 38 4.23 -0.60 8.55
C ILE A 38 4.91 0.75 8.78
N ILE A 39 4.48 1.79 8.05
CA ILE A 39 4.89 3.18 8.24
C ILE A 39 3.65 4.02 8.42
N GLY A 40 3.58 4.74 9.52
CA GLY A 40 2.43 5.56 9.88
C GLY A 40 1.19 4.74 10.27
N PRO A 41 0.13 5.42 10.72
CA PRO A 41 -1.09 4.77 11.22
C PRO A 41 -1.93 4.11 10.13
N GLY A 42 -1.83 4.57 8.87
CA GLY A 42 -2.77 4.19 7.83
C GLY A 42 -4.19 4.67 8.12
N VAL A 43 -5.19 4.06 7.49
CA VAL A 43 -6.61 4.39 7.64
C VAL A 43 -7.37 3.38 8.52
N THR A 44 -6.66 2.56 9.30
CA THR A 44 -7.29 1.56 10.17
C THR A 44 -8.09 2.22 11.29
N GLU A 45 -9.30 1.72 11.55
CA GLU A 45 -10.19 2.20 12.63
C GLU A 45 -9.74 1.64 13.99
N GLU A 46 -8.90 0.62 14.02
CA GLU A 46 -8.23 0.09 15.20
C GLU A 46 -6.70 0.17 15.03
N LEU A 47 -6.08 1.16 15.67
CA LEU A 47 -4.63 1.35 15.59
C LEU A 47 -3.89 0.37 16.50
N LYS A 48 -3.13 -0.55 15.90
CA LYS A 48 -2.26 -1.47 16.62
C LYS A 48 -0.98 -1.74 15.83
N GLY A 49 0.13 -1.85 16.56
CA GLY A 49 1.37 -2.40 16.02
C GLY A 49 2.01 -1.59 14.88
N ILE A 50 1.99 -0.25 14.94
CA ILE A 50 2.72 0.59 13.98
C ILE A 50 4.21 0.27 14.13
N SER A 51 4.84 -0.20 13.04
CA SER A 51 6.26 -0.60 13.09
C SER A 51 7.19 0.61 13.09
N LEU A 52 6.88 1.64 12.29
CA LEU A 52 7.62 2.89 12.24
C LEU A 52 6.64 4.08 12.18
N ASN A 53 6.61 4.88 13.23
CA ASN A 53 5.66 6.01 13.35
C ASN A 53 6.31 7.38 13.04
N GLU A 54 7.45 7.39 12.37
CA GLU A 54 8.09 8.61 11.88
C GLU A 54 7.39 9.08 10.60
N PRO A 55 7.06 10.37 10.45
CA PRO A 55 6.46 10.91 9.22
C PRO A 55 7.36 10.68 8.00
N HIS A 56 6.76 10.25 6.89
CA HIS A 56 7.46 9.96 5.63
C HIS A 56 6.82 10.65 4.42
N GLY A 57 5.81 11.53 4.66
CA GLY A 57 4.98 12.10 3.59
C GLY A 57 4.01 11.10 2.96
N PHE A 58 3.99 9.85 3.45
CA PHE A 58 3.08 8.78 3.05
C PHE A 58 2.98 7.72 4.15
N ASN A 59 1.93 6.89 4.06
CA ASN A 59 1.77 5.72 4.90
C ASN A 59 2.03 4.45 4.08
N LEU A 60 2.64 3.43 4.69
CA LEU A 60 2.78 2.10 4.12
C LEU A 60 2.02 1.10 4.99
N GLY A 61 1.10 0.39 4.38
CA GLY A 61 0.36 -0.70 4.99
C GLY A 61 0.55 -2.03 4.28
N GLY A 62 0.01 -3.08 4.87
CA GLY A 62 -0.06 -4.40 4.24
C GLY A 62 -1.38 -5.08 4.55
N VAL A 63 -1.89 -5.84 3.59
CA VAL A 63 -3.10 -6.65 3.73
C VAL A 63 -2.79 -8.09 3.36
N ASP A 64 -3.04 -8.98 4.28
CA ASP A 64 -2.88 -10.43 4.13
C ASP A 64 -4.22 -11.11 4.38
N THR A 65 -4.71 -11.91 3.42
CA THR A 65 -6.01 -12.58 3.55
C THR A 65 -5.97 -14.04 3.10
N ALA A 66 -6.83 -14.86 3.71
CA ALA A 66 -7.17 -16.17 3.18
C ALA A 66 -7.94 -16.05 1.84
N PRO A 67 -8.06 -17.14 1.07
CA PRO A 67 -8.91 -17.19 -0.12
C PRO A 67 -10.32 -16.67 0.17
N ASN A 68 -10.90 -15.98 -0.81
CA ASN A 68 -12.23 -15.37 -0.76
C ASN A 68 -12.44 -14.31 0.34
N ASN A 69 -11.37 -13.83 0.98
CA ASN A 69 -11.41 -12.69 1.91
C ASN A 69 -10.82 -11.43 1.27
N GLY A 70 -11.24 -10.26 1.76
CA GLY A 70 -10.80 -8.99 1.21
C GLY A 70 -11.38 -7.79 1.93
N SER A 71 -11.65 -6.71 1.20
CA SER A 71 -12.33 -5.51 1.69
C SER A 71 -13.56 -5.19 0.84
N SER A 72 -14.60 -4.73 1.51
CA SER A 72 -15.84 -4.25 0.88
C SER A 72 -15.65 -2.88 0.23
N LEU A 73 -16.71 -2.39 -0.44
CA LEU A 73 -16.71 -1.09 -1.10
C LEU A 73 -16.50 0.04 -0.11
N HIS A 74 -15.44 0.79 -0.35
CA HIS A 74 -15.05 1.97 0.42
C HIS A 74 -14.32 2.97 -0.48
N SER A 75 -14.25 4.21 -0.04
CA SER A 75 -13.55 5.29 -0.72
C SER A 75 -12.54 5.96 0.22
N HIS A 76 -11.51 6.56 -0.35
CA HIS A 76 -10.54 7.41 0.34
C HIS A 76 -10.49 8.80 -0.28
N THR A 77 -10.17 9.79 0.54
CA THR A 77 -9.87 11.15 0.08
C THR A 77 -8.43 11.30 -0.39
N THR A 78 -7.56 10.35 -0.03
CA THR A 78 -6.16 10.25 -0.47
C THR A 78 -6.02 9.16 -1.52
N ALA A 79 -5.07 9.34 -2.42
CA ALA A 79 -4.75 8.31 -3.41
C ALA A 79 -4.12 7.09 -2.74
N GLU A 80 -4.42 5.93 -3.30
CA GLU A 80 -3.97 4.64 -2.80
C GLU A 80 -3.36 3.82 -3.93
N VAL A 81 -2.16 3.28 -3.66
CA VAL A 81 -1.46 2.38 -4.57
C VAL A 81 -1.33 1.01 -3.95
N PHE A 82 -1.71 -0.02 -4.69
CA PHE A 82 -1.54 -1.42 -4.29
C PHE A 82 -0.38 -2.05 -5.04
N MET A 83 0.47 -2.77 -4.31
CA MET A 83 1.60 -3.55 -4.80
C MET A 83 1.37 -5.02 -4.47
N ILE A 84 1.16 -5.86 -5.46
CA ILE A 84 0.82 -7.27 -5.27
C ILE A 84 2.08 -8.09 -5.02
N HIS A 85 2.31 -8.54 -3.78
CA HIS A 85 3.42 -9.44 -3.45
C HIS A 85 3.11 -10.91 -3.69
N LYS A 86 1.87 -11.31 -3.39
CA LYS A 86 1.34 -12.64 -3.69
C LYS A 86 -0.14 -12.49 -4.03
N GLY A 87 -0.60 -13.10 -5.10
CA GLY A 87 -1.96 -13.00 -5.61
C GLY A 87 -2.46 -14.35 -6.15
N PRO A 88 -3.55 -14.38 -6.94
CA PRO A 88 -4.20 -13.21 -7.55
C PRO A 88 -5.20 -12.48 -6.63
N TRP A 89 -5.36 -11.17 -6.89
CA TRP A 89 -6.35 -10.32 -6.26
C TRP A 89 -7.32 -9.77 -7.28
N LYS A 90 -8.62 -9.86 -7.00
CA LYS A 90 -9.66 -9.17 -7.74
C LYS A 90 -9.97 -7.84 -7.06
N PHE A 91 -9.93 -6.76 -7.83
CA PHE A 91 -10.45 -5.45 -7.46
C PHE A 91 -11.76 -5.22 -8.21
N PHE A 92 -12.71 -4.57 -7.58
CA PHE A 92 -14.00 -4.22 -8.14
C PHE A 92 -14.40 -2.83 -7.64
N TRP A 93 -15.17 -2.08 -8.42
CA TRP A 93 -15.51 -0.70 -8.10
C TRP A 93 -16.90 -0.29 -8.57
N GLY A 94 -17.31 0.93 -8.12
CA GLY A 94 -18.64 1.48 -8.30
C GLY A 94 -19.42 1.53 -7.00
N ALA A 95 -20.52 2.26 -6.98
CA ALA A 95 -21.36 2.42 -5.80
C ALA A 95 -21.92 1.09 -5.27
N ASP A 96 -22.21 0.18 -6.17
CA ASP A 96 -22.67 -1.20 -5.92
C ASP A 96 -21.61 -2.27 -6.24
N GLY A 97 -20.45 -1.86 -6.79
CA GLY A 97 -19.35 -2.75 -7.17
C GLY A 97 -19.48 -3.34 -8.56
N GLU A 98 -20.33 -2.79 -9.43
CA GLU A 98 -20.67 -3.32 -10.76
C GLU A 98 -20.11 -2.47 -11.91
N ASP A 99 -19.46 -1.31 -11.63
CA ASP A 99 -18.90 -0.44 -12.68
C ASP A 99 -17.68 -1.07 -13.38
N GLY A 100 -17.01 -2.03 -12.73
CA GLY A 100 -15.94 -2.80 -13.33
C GLY A 100 -15.17 -3.65 -12.32
N GLU A 101 -14.36 -4.54 -12.86
CA GLU A 101 -13.46 -5.37 -12.08
C GLU A 101 -12.16 -5.68 -12.83
N VAL A 102 -11.11 -6.00 -12.10
CA VAL A 102 -9.83 -6.42 -12.65
C VAL A 102 -9.14 -7.42 -11.72
N VAL A 103 -8.41 -8.37 -12.31
CA VAL A 103 -7.56 -9.29 -11.55
C VAL A 103 -6.10 -8.91 -11.72
N LEU A 104 -5.40 -8.77 -10.60
CA LEU A 104 -3.98 -8.45 -10.54
C LEU A 104 -3.19 -9.61 -9.94
N ASN A 105 -2.00 -9.84 -10.50
CA ASN A 105 -1.10 -10.91 -10.12
C ASN A 105 0.15 -10.38 -9.43
N LYS A 106 1.01 -11.27 -8.94
CA LYS A 106 2.28 -10.90 -8.30
C LYS A 106 3.06 -9.91 -9.16
N GLY A 107 3.47 -8.81 -8.56
CA GLY A 107 4.25 -7.73 -9.15
C GLY A 107 3.43 -6.66 -9.86
N ASP A 108 2.16 -6.93 -10.16
CA ASP A 108 1.26 -5.91 -10.71
C ASP A 108 1.02 -4.80 -9.69
N ILE A 109 0.78 -3.60 -10.20
CA ILE A 109 0.52 -2.40 -9.41
C ILE A 109 -0.77 -1.76 -9.95
N VAL A 110 -1.57 -1.22 -9.05
CA VAL A 110 -2.68 -0.34 -9.41
C VAL A 110 -2.69 0.89 -8.51
N SER A 111 -2.92 2.06 -9.10
CA SER A 111 -3.16 3.31 -8.39
C SER A 111 -4.61 3.72 -8.60
N PHE A 112 -5.47 3.50 -7.60
CA PHE A 112 -6.86 3.91 -7.72
C PHE A 112 -7.02 5.41 -7.51
N PRO A 113 -7.85 6.07 -8.35
CA PRO A 113 -8.26 7.46 -8.12
C PRO A 113 -8.95 7.64 -6.77
N THR A 114 -8.91 8.86 -6.25
CA THR A 114 -9.68 9.25 -5.07
C THR A 114 -11.18 9.36 -5.39
N ASN A 115 -12.00 9.49 -4.38
CA ASN A 115 -13.44 9.76 -4.51
C ASN A 115 -14.21 8.70 -5.33
N MET A 116 -13.75 7.43 -5.33
CA MET A 116 -14.46 6.31 -5.93
C MET A 116 -14.62 5.17 -4.93
N PHE A 117 -15.75 4.47 -4.98
CA PHE A 117 -15.92 3.22 -4.22
C PHE A 117 -15.15 2.08 -4.91
N ARG A 118 -14.32 1.38 -4.15
CA ARG A 118 -13.62 0.17 -4.59
C ARG A 118 -13.53 -0.82 -3.44
N GLY A 119 -13.42 -2.07 -3.80
CA GLY A 119 -13.15 -3.18 -2.90
C GLY A 119 -12.18 -4.16 -3.55
N PHE A 120 -11.74 -5.15 -2.79
CA PHE A 120 -10.84 -6.17 -3.30
C PHE A 120 -11.08 -7.52 -2.62
N ARG A 121 -10.64 -8.58 -3.29
CA ARG A 121 -10.75 -9.96 -2.79
C ARG A 121 -9.60 -10.82 -3.27
N ASN A 122 -9.04 -11.62 -2.36
CA ASN A 122 -8.12 -12.69 -2.76
C ASN A 122 -8.93 -13.77 -3.51
N VAL A 123 -8.68 -13.92 -4.79
CA VAL A 123 -9.33 -14.95 -5.64
C VAL A 123 -8.41 -16.13 -5.94
N GLY A 124 -7.25 -16.18 -5.29
CA GLY A 124 -6.35 -17.32 -5.32
C GLY A 124 -6.79 -18.46 -4.41
N SER A 125 -6.07 -19.58 -4.49
CA SER A 125 -6.28 -20.78 -3.66
C SER A 125 -5.50 -20.76 -2.34
N GLU A 126 -4.62 -19.78 -2.13
CA GLU A 126 -3.76 -19.65 -0.97
C GLU A 126 -3.89 -18.27 -0.32
N ARG A 127 -3.40 -18.17 0.91
CA ARG A 127 -3.22 -16.89 1.58
C ARG A 127 -2.31 -15.98 0.76
N SER A 128 -2.75 -14.76 0.55
CA SER A 128 -2.11 -13.78 -0.34
C SER A 128 -1.90 -12.46 0.37
N ILE A 129 -0.85 -11.73 -0.04
CA ILE A 129 -0.47 -10.45 0.54
C ILE A 129 -0.22 -9.41 -0.54
N MET A 130 -0.64 -8.18 -0.25
CA MET A 130 -0.28 -6.97 -0.98
C MET A 130 0.11 -5.87 -0.01
N TYR A 131 0.95 -4.94 -0.45
CA TYR A 131 1.23 -3.70 0.26
C TYR A 131 0.46 -2.55 -0.34
N THR A 132 0.18 -1.55 0.50
CA THR A 132 -0.55 -0.35 0.10
C THR A 132 0.24 0.89 0.50
N ILE A 133 0.28 1.87 -0.38
CA ILE A 133 0.81 3.20 -0.08
C ILE A 133 -0.36 4.17 -0.11
N LEU A 134 -0.52 4.92 0.97
CA LEU A 134 -1.48 6.03 1.07
C LEU A 134 -0.69 7.33 1.11
N GLY A 135 -1.10 8.30 0.30
CA GLY A 135 -0.45 9.60 0.28
C GLY A 135 -0.63 10.38 1.58
N ARG A 136 0.36 11.26 1.89
CA ARG A 136 0.43 12.10 3.08
C ARG A 136 0.64 11.33 4.39
N ASP A 137 1.10 12.02 5.43
CA ASP A 137 1.24 11.49 6.78
C ASP A 137 -0.12 11.33 7.48
N ASP A 138 -1.08 12.22 7.17
CA ASP A 138 -2.49 12.04 7.52
C ASP A 138 -3.24 11.53 6.28
N PRO A 139 -3.52 10.22 6.19
CA PRO A 139 -4.18 9.62 5.04
C PRO A 139 -5.70 9.84 5.05
N GLY A 140 -6.24 10.56 6.04
CA GLY A 140 -7.66 10.77 6.22
C GLY A 140 -8.40 9.52 6.74
N VAL A 141 -9.66 9.41 6.36
CA VAL A 141 -10.55 8.36 6.83
C VAL A 141 -11.17 7.58 5.67
N ILE A 142 -11.69 6.41 5.98
CA ILE A 142 -12.47 5.59 5.04
C ILE A 142 -13.91 6.08 5.00
N THR A 143 -14.44 6.26 3.81
CA THR A 143 -15.87 6.38 3.57
C THR A 143 -16.41 5.04 3.07
N TRP A 144 -17.21 4.39 3.90
CA TRP A 144 -17.85 3.11 3.58
C TRP A 144 -19.09 3.28 2.72
N SER A 145 -19.35 2.35 1.80
CA SER A 145 -20.63 2.31 1.11
C SER A 145 -21.77 2.09 2.12
N PRO A 146 -22.97 2.67 1.91
CA PRO A 146 -24.09 2.55 2.83
C PRO A 146 -24.45 1.11 3.17
N GLU A 147 -24.36 0.22 2.20
CA GLU A 147 -24.70 -1.19 2.37
C GLU A 147 -23.72 -1.91 3.30
N VAL A 148 -22.44 -1.52 3.30
CA VAL A 148 -21.42 -2.08 4.20
C VAL A 148 -21.74 -1.73 5.65
N LEU A 149 -22.06 -0.46 5.93
CA LEU A 149 -22.41 -0.03 7.30
C LEU A 149 -23.68 -0.71 7.79
N LYS A 150 -24.70 -0.87 6.92
CA LYS A 150 -25.92 -1.60 7.26
C LYS A 150 -25.64 -3.07 7.60
N LYS A 151 -24.84 -3.76 6.77
CA LYS A 151 -24.46 -5.14 7.02
C LYS A 151 -23.63 -5.30 8.29
N ALA A 152 -22.65 -4.43 8.51
CA ALA A 152 -21.80 -4.44 9.71
C ALA A 152 -22.65 -4.29 10.99
N LYS A 153 -23.59 -3.34 11.01
CA LYS A 153 -24.53 -3.14 12.12
C LYS A 153 -25.31 -4.41 12.47
N ASN A 154 -25.72 -5.20 11.47
CA ASN A 154 -26.42 -6.47 11.71
C ASN A 154 -25.53 -7.54 12.38
N THR A 155 -24.21 -7.39 12.34
CA THR A 155 -23.25 -8.24 13.07
C THR A 155 -22.88 -7.70 14.45
N GLY A 156 -23.43 -6.54 14.81
CA GLY A 156 -23.11 -5.80 16.03
C GLY A 156 -21.92 -4.86 15.90
N MET A 157 -21.29 -4.75 14.72
CA MET A 157 -20.22 -3.79 14.49
C MET A 157 -20.79 -2.45 14.04
N VAL A 158 -20.44 -1.37 14.73
CA VAL A 158 -20.83 -0.01 14.36
C VAL A 158 -19.61 0.89 14.28
N LEU A 159 -19.63 1.79 13.31
CA LEU A 159 -18.68 2.88 13.16
C LEU A 159 -19.27 4.13 13.81
N LEU A 160 -18.47 4.83 14.59
CA LEU A 160 -18.87 6.07 15.24
C LEU A 160 -18.41 7.29 14.41
N GLU A 161 -19.00 8.46 14.67
CA GLU A 161 -18.66 9.71 13.95
C GLU A 161 -17.20 10.14 14.11
N ASP A 162 -16.52 9.69 15.14
CA ASP A 162 -15.09 9.91 15.39
C ASP A 162 -14.18 8.81 14.76
N ASN A 163 -14.72 7.99 13.86
CA ASN A 163 -14.07 6.84 13.21
C ASN A 163 -13.64 5.69 14.15
N SER A 164 -14.03 5.70 15.41
CA SER A 164 -13.84 4.53 16.26
C SER A 164 -14.91 3.47 15.99
N ILE A 165 -14.56 2.19 16.14
CA ILE A 165 -15.51 1.07 16.02
C ILE A 165 -15.92 0.55 17.39
N VAL A 166 -17.16 0.11 17.48
CA VAL A 166 -17.72 -0.53 18.68
C VAL A 166 -18.35 -1.86 18.30
N ASP A 167 -18.00 -2.90 19.03
CA ASP A 167 -18.67 -4.21 18.97
C ASP A 167 -19.82 -4.26 19.98
N THR A 168 -21.00 -3.89 19.55
CA THR A 168 -22.20 -3.83 20.43
C THR A 168 -22.63 -5.18 20.99
N THR A 169 -22.03 -6.28 20.52
CA THR A 169 -22.21 -7.62 21.14
C THR A 169 -21.36 -7.81 22.38
N GLN A 170 -20.34 -6.97 22.59
CA GLN A 170 -19.38 -7.07 23.69
C GLN A 170 -19.40 -5.86 24.61
N GLU A 171 -19.68 -4.67 24.08
CA GLU A 171 -19.67 -3.41 24.82
C GLU A 171 -20.79 -2.46 24.41
N LYS A 172 -21.06 -1.46 25.23
CA LYS A 172 -22.07 -0.42 24.94
C LYS A 172 -21.37 0.73 24.18
N ILE A 173 -22.16 1.38 23.31
CA ILE A 173 -21.73 2.64 22.70
C ILE A 173 -21.58 3.67 23.84
N PRO A 174 -20.43 4.41 23.90
CA PRO A 174 -20.23 5.46 24.87
C PRO A 174 -21.34 6.54 24.79
N GLU A 175 -21.85 7.02 25.94
CA GLU A 175 -22.98 7.95 25.98
C GLU A 175 -22.74 9.28 25.22
N ASN A 176 -21.47 9.69 25.10
CA ASN A 176 -21.07 10.93 24.41
C ASN A 176 -20.71 10.72 22.94
N LYS A 177 -20.97 9.56 22.36
CA LYS A 177 -20.63 9.25 20.97
C LYS A 177 -21.87 8.83 20.17
N SER A 178 -21.90 9.22 18.90
CA SER A 178 -22.97 8.90 17.95
C SER A 178 -22.47 7.89 16.93
N VAL A 179 -23.39 7.03 16.47
CA VAL A 179 -23.13 6.11 15.36
C VAL A 179 -23.15 6.89 14.05
N LEU A 180 -22.15 6.69 13.23
CA LEU A 180 -22.07 7.30 11.89
C LEU A 180 -23.27 6.86 11.04
N ALA A 181 -24.03 7.83 10.53
CA ALA A 181 -25.10 7.56 9.59
C ALA A 181 -24.54 7.15 8.23
N PRO A 182 -25.08 6.10 7.58
CA PRO A 182 -24.75 5.79 6.20
C PRO A 182 -25.09 6.97 5.28
N LEU A 183 -24.29 7.16 4.23
CA LEU A 183 -24.59 8.13 3.17
C LEU A 183 -25.96 7.85 2.58
N ASN A 184 -26.69 8.91 2.22
CA ASN A 184 -27.92 8.82 1.44
C ASN A 184 -27.64 8.74 -0.07
N ASP A 185 -28.66 8.48 -0.88
CA ASP A 185 -28.51 8.27 -2.33
C ASP A 185 -27.96 9.51 -3.06
N GLU A 186 -28.24 10.72 -2.60
CA GLU A 186 -27.72 11.95 -3.22
C GLU A 186 -26.22 12.12 -2.89
N GLU A 187 -25.80 11.79 -1.69
CA GLU A 187 -24.39 11.80 -1.28
C GLU A 187 -23.60 10.74 -2.06
N VAL A 188 -24.16 9.54 -2.26
CA VAL A 188 -23.51 8.48 -3.05
C VAL A 188 -23.28 8.91 -4.50
N LYS A 189 -24.21 9.68 -5.09
CA LYS A 189 -24.07 10.20 -6.48
C LYS A 189 -22.94 11.22 -6.66
N THR A 190 -22.36 11.74 -5.57
CA THR A 190 -21.21 12.65 -5.65
C THR A 190 -19.88 11.95 -5.88
N PHE A 191 -19.85 10.61 -5.80
CA PHE A 191 -18.64 9.84 -6.07
C PHE A 191 -18.41 9.66 -7.57
N ASP A 192 -17.14 9.63 -7.95
CA ASP A 192 -16.74 9.51 -9.34
C ASP A 192 -16.97 8.09 -9.86
N ILE A 193 -17.39 8.02 -11.12
CA ILE A 193 -17.61 6.76 -11.86
C ILE A 193 -16.47 6.59 -12.84
N TYR A 194 -15.82 5.43 -12.80
CA TYR A 194 -14.72 5.08 -13.69
C TYR A 194 -15.05 3.83 -14.50
N ARG A 195 -14.84 3.92 -15.81
CA ARG A 195 -14.99 2.77 -16.71
C ARG A 195 -13.73 1.89 -16.61
N PRO A 196 -13.82 0.59 -16.98
CA PRO A 196 -12.69 -0.31 -16.95
C PRO A 196 -11.45 0.22 -17.69
N GLU A 197 -11.62 0.85 -18.86
CA GLU A 197 -10.53 1.41 -19.65
C GLU A 197 -9.85 2.63 -18.99
N ASP A 198 -10.49 3.31 -18.06
CA ASP A 198 -9.89 4.40 -17.30
C ASP A 198 -9.05 3.86 -16.15
N ILE A 199 -9.50 2.79 -15.49
CA ILE A 199 -8.73 2.10 -14.44
C ILE A 199 -7.55 1.33 -15.05
N GLU A 200 -7.67 0.74 -16.23
CA GLU A 200 -6.56 0.03 -16.89
C GLU A 200 -5.35 0.97 -17.12
N LYS A 201 -5.55 2.26 -17.36
CA LYS A 201 -4.47 3.27 -17.45
C LYS A 201 -3.74 3.51 -16.12
N CYS A 202 -4.33 3.06 -15.02
CA CYS A 202 -3.79 3.17 -13.67
C CYS A 202 -3.09 1.88 -13.22
N ILE A 203 -2.97 0.89 -14.12
CA ILE A 203 -2.39 -0.43 -13.85
C ILE A 203 -1.08 -0.59 -14.59
N ILE A 204 -0.11 -1.20 -13.91
CA ILE A 204 1.15 -1.64 -14.52
C ILE A 204 1.29 -3.13 -14.32
N ARG A 205 1.38 -3.86 -15.43
CA ARG A 205 1.55 -5.30 -15.42
C ARG A 205 3.03 -5.66 -15.29
N TYR A 206 3.35 -6.44 -14.28
CA TYR A 206 4.74 -6.88 -14.03
C TYR A 206 5.30 -7.69 -15.21
N GLN A 207 4.46 -8.49 -15.84
CA GLN A 207 4.85 -9.28 -17.02
C GLN A 207 5.35 -8.39 -18.17
N ASP A 208 4.71 -7.23 -18.39
CA ASP A 208 5.11 -6.31 -19.45
C ASP A 208 6.45 -5.65 -19.12
N LEU A 209 6.71 -5.35 -17.86
CA LEU A 209 7.97 -4.84 -17.40
C LEU A 209 9.10 -5.86 -17.59
N GLN A 210 8.87 -7.12 -17.26
CA GLN A 210 9.85 -8.19 -17.45
C GLN A 210 10.20 -8.41 -18.93
N SER A 211 9.20 -8.33 -19.81
CA SER A 211 9.37 -8.53 -21.25
C SER A 211 10.22 -7.43 -21.88
N ASN A 212 10.20 -6.22 -21.33
CA ASN A 212 10.93 -5.05 -21.81
C ASN A 212 12.26 -4.82 -21.09
N ASN A 213 12.60 -5.65 -20.11
CA ASN A 213 13.81 -5.50 -19.32
C ASN A 213 14.98 -6.27 -19.90
N ASP A 214 16.01 -5.56 -20.39
CA ASP A 214 17.30 -6.17 -20.74
C ASP A 214 18.11 -6.45 -19.47
N THR A 215 17.94 -7.65 -18.92
CA THR A 215 18.60 -8.09 -17.70
C THR A 215 20.13 -8.21 -17.80
N ASN A 216 20.72 -8.05 -18.99
CA ASN A 216 22.16 -8.15 -19.20
C ASN A 216 22.92 -6.83 -18.89
N THR A 217 22.21 -5.74 -18.62
CA THR A 217 22.81 -4.39 -18.55
C THR A 217 23.00 -3.83 -17.14
N GLY A 218 22.82 -4.62 -16.09
CA GLY A 218 22.99 -4.16 -14.70
C GLY A 218 21.68 -3.70 -14.05
N LEU A 219 21.70 -2.56 -13.32
CA LEU A 219 20.48 -2.00 -12.72
C LEU A 219 19.63 -1.28 -13.76
N ASN A 220 18.37 -1.67 -13.86
CA ASN A 220 17.38 -0.98 -14.71
C ASN A 220 16.26 -0.40 -13.88
N PHE A 221 16.08 0.93 -13.96
CA PHE A 221 15.14 1.70 -13.15
C PHE A 221 13.87 2.02 -13.92
N ILE A 222 12.76 2.05 -13.19
CA ILE A 222 11.44 2.37 -13.70
C ILE A 222 10.82 3.43 -12.78
N SER A 223 10.09 4.39 -13.36
CA SER A 223 9.23 5.28 -12.61
C SER A 223 7.77 4.90 -12.82
N TYR A 224 7.05 4.66 -11.73
CA TYR A 224 5.61 4.40 -11.76
C TYR A 224 4.81 5.68 -11.62
N ILE A 225 5.16 6.47 -10.64
CA ILE A 225 4.41 7.66 -10.22
C ILE A 225 5.39 8.80 -10.01
N GLU A 226 5.12 9.94 -10.60
CA GLU A 226 5.96 11.12 -10.61
C GLU A 226 7.34 10.88 -11.27
N ASN A 227 8.08 11.94 -11.51
CA ASN A 227 9.43 11.83 -12.06
C ASN A 227 10.37 11.22 -11.03
N PHE A 228 11.01 10.12 -11.38
CA PHE A 228 11.95 9.43 -10.49
C PHE A 228 13.40 9.76 -10.88
N GLN A 229 14.13 10.38 -9.96
CA GLN A 229 15.53 10.77 -10.19
C GLN A 229 16.48 9.77 -9.53
N ILE A 230 17.40 9.23 -10.30
CA ILE A 230 18.48 8.37 -9.80
C ILE A 230 19.68 8.38 -10.75
N ASP A 231 20.90 8.37 -10.20
CA ASP A 231 22.18 8.33 -10.95
C ASP A 231 22.25 9.36 -12.10
N ASN A 232 21.85 10.62 -11.81
CA ASN A 232 21.76 11.74 -12.76
C ASN A 232 20.77 11.53 -13.92
N LYS A 233 19.84 10.59 -13.80
CA LYS A 233 18.75 10.37 -14.76
C LYS A 233 17.43 10.76 -14.14
N THR A 234 16.55 11.34 -14.95
CA THR A 234 15.14 11.57 -14.61
C THR A 234 14.29 10.65 -15.47
N LEU A 235 13.50 9.80 -14.83
CA LEU A 235 12.60 8.85 -15.51
C LEU A 235 11.18 9.41 -15.45
N ALA A 236 10.51 9.44 -16.60
CA ALA A 236 9.12 9.84 -16.68
C ALA A 236 8.20 8.77 -16.09
N PRO A 237 7.09 9.15 -15.42
CA PRO A 237 6.18 8.20 -14.81
C PRO A 237 5.37 7.44 -15.86
N MET A 238 5.05 6.18 -15.56
CA MET A 238 4.15 5.35 -16.37
C MET A 238 2.68 5.67 -16.09
N ILE A 239 2.34 6.07 -14.86
CA ILE A 239 1.01 6.49 -14.46
C ILE A 239 1.02 8.01 -14.34
N SER A 240 0.23 8.69 -15.18
CA SER A 240 0.25 10.16 -15.31
C SER A 240 -0.73 10.89 -14.39
N HIS A 241 -1.66 10.18 -13.74
CA HIS A 241 -2.51 10.84 -12.78
C HIS A 241 -1.77 10.89 -11.45
N ASN A 242 -1.53 12.07 -10.88
CA ASN A 242 -1.61 12.23 -9.47
C ASN A 242 -0.82 13.30 -8.76
N GLN A 243 -1.46 13.77 -7.74
CA GLN A 243 -0.90 14.55 -6.65
C GLN A 243 -0.86 13.67 -5.39
N LEU A 244 0.01 12.64 -5.38
CA LEU A 244 0.01 11.62 -4.31
C LEU A 244 0.84 11.97 -3.09
N GLY A 245 1.69 13.00 -3.18
CA GLY A 245 2.60 13.35 -2.08
C GLY A 245 3.83 12.44 -1.97
N PHE A 246 4.05 11.52 -2.92
CA PHE A 246 5.23 10.66 -2.98
C PHE A 246 5.63 10.36 -4.42
N THR A 247 6.89 9.97 -4.62
CA THR A 247 7.38 9.40 -5.87
C THR A 247 7.52 7.89 -5.69
N PHE A 248 7.17 7.13 -6.72
CA PHE A 248 7.20 5.68 -6.68
C PHE A 248 7.87 5.12 -7.92
N GLY A 249 8.90 4.33 -7.72
CA GLY A 249 9.64 3.64 -8.76
C GLY A 249 10.06 2.24 -8.35
N ALA A 250 10.79 1.59 -9.24
CA ALA A 250 11.39 0.29 -8.97
C ALA A 250 12.71 0.12 -9.71
N VAL A 251 13.43 -0.93 -9.34
CA VAL A 251 14.68 -1.33 -9.97
C VAL A 251 14.74 -2.83 -10.19
N PHE A 252 15.09 -3.23 -11.40
CA PHE A 252 15.54 -4.58 -11.69
C PHE A 252 17.05 -4.68 -11.45
N GLY A 253 17.50 -5.79 -10.90
CA GLY A 253 18.91 -6.07 -10.66
C GLY A 253 19.26 -7.51 -10.98
N ASN A 254 20.52 -7.71 -11.41
CA ASN A 254 21.09 -9.01 -11.68
C ASN A 254 22.54 -8.96 -11.19
N GLN A 255 22.80 -9.38 -9.94
CA GLN A 255 24.09 -9.30 -9.26
C GLN A 255 24.83 -7.97 -9.56
N SER A 256 24.09 -6.87 -9.47
CA SER A 256 24.54 -5.56 -9.90
C SER A 256 24.34 -4.50 -8.82
N SER A 257 25.22 -3.52 -8.79
CA SER A 257 25.22 -2.48 -7.76
C SER A 257 25.15 -1.08 -8.37
N LEU A 258 24.53 -0.17 -7.62
CA LEU A 258 24.67 1.27 -7.88
C LEU A 258 26.12 1.68 -7.60
N LYS A 259 26.74 2.38 -8.56
CA LYS A 259 28.17 2.72 -8.46
C LYS A 259 28.45 3.78 -7.41
N ASN A 260 27.59 4.80 -7.35
CA ASN A 260 27.79 5.97 -6.51
C ASN A 260 26.87 5.96 -5.30
N PHE A 261 27.39 6.45 -4.18
CA PHE A 261 26.54 6.82 -3.04
C PHE A 261 25.76 8.08 -3.37
N TYR A 262 24.53 8.15 -2.92
CA TYR A 262 23.69 9.33 -3.01
C TYR A 262 22.98 9.60 -1.65
N SER A 263 22.46 10.78 -1.47
CA SER A 263 21.63 11.17 -0.33
C SER A 263 20.44 12.01 -0.82
N LEU A 264 19.36 12.00 -0.08
CA LEU A 264 18.16 12.79 -0.35
C LEU A 264 17.79 13.60 0.90
N ASP A 265 17.13 14.71 0.71
CA ASP A 265 16.54 15.50 1.80
C ASP A 265 15.17 14.95 2.24
N THR A 266 14.77 13.81 1.69
CA THR A 266 13.52 13.10 1.97
C THR A 266 13.79 11.69 2.45
N HIS A 267 12.79 11.09 3.12
CA HIS A 267 12.80 9.68 3.41
C HIS A 267 12.68 8.85 2.13
N GLU A 268 13.31 7.68 2.15
CA GLU A 268 13.22 6.70 1.07
C GLU A 268 13.02 5.32 1.68
N ILE A 269 12.13 4.52 1.08
CA ILE A 269 11.94 3.14 1.50
C ILE A 269 12.23 2.17 0.36
N TYR A 270 12.73 1.00 0.75
CA TYR A 270 13.00 -0.13 -0.13
C TYR A 270 12.15 -1.32 0.25
N ILE A 271 11.49 -1.94 -0.73
CA ILE A 271 10.64 -3.11 -0.53
C ILE A 271 10.94 -4.12 -1.66
N PRO A 272 11.76 -5.13 -1.41
CA PRO A 272 12.02 -6.17 -2.42
C PRO A 272 10.77 -7.01 -2.70
N LEU A 273 10.46 -7.17 -3.97
CA LEU A 273 9.50 -8.17 -4.46
C LEU A 273 10.21 -9.50 -4.73
N GLU A 274 11.42 -9.42 -5.30
CA GLU A 274 12.25 -10.56 -5.69
C GLU A 274 13.72 -10.31 -5.38
N GLY A 275 14.41 -11.39 -5.00
CA GLY A 275 15.83 -11.38 -4.69
C GLY A 275 16.18 -10.67 -3.40
N LYS A 276 17.38 -10.93 -2.94
CA LYS A 276 17.97 -10.26 -1.77
C LYS A 276 18.71 -9.03 -2.23
N TRP A 277 18.61 -7.97 -1.44
CA TRP A 277 19.31 -6.73 -1.71
C TRP A 277 20.16 -6.33 -0.52
N LYS A 278 21.32 -5.78 -0.79
CA LYS A 278 22.21 -5.18 0.20
C LYS A 278 22.19 -3.66 0.05
N ILE A 279 21.93 -2.99 1.14
CA ILE A 279 21.97 -1.53 1.23
C ILE A 279 23.22 -1.14 2.00
N TYR A 280 24.07 -0.34 1.41
CA TYR A 280 25.25 0.25 2.04
C TYR A 280 24.90 1.65 2.52
N CYS A 281 25.02 1.89 3.80
CA CYS A 281 24.76 3.16 4.46
C CYS A 281 25.96 3.56 5.30
N GLU A 282 26.81 4.47 4.82
CA GLU A 282 28.05 4.85 5.51
C GLU A 282 28.85 3.64 5.98
N ASP A 283 28.92 3.39 7.29
CA ASP A 283 29.66 2.28 7.90
C ASP A 283 28.79 1.04 8.20
N GLN A 284 27.53 1.02 7.76
CA GLN A 284 26.60 -0.07 8.02
C GLN A 284 26.13 -0.72 6.72
N GLU A 285 25.94 -2.03 6.76
CA GLU A 285 25.37 -2.81 5.67
C GLU A 285 24.08 -3.49 6.16
N ILE A 286 23.00 -3.32 5.40
CA ILE A 286 21.70 -3.92 5.71
C ILE A 286 21.32 -4.86 4.57
N ILE A 287 21.00 -6.11 4.90
CA ILE A 287 20.44 -7.08 3.94
C ILE A 287 18.92 -7.08 4.12
N ILE A 288 18.22 -6.87 3.01
CA ILE A 288 16.76 -6.91 2.94
C ILE A 288 16.32 -8.05 2.04
N ASN A 289 15.31 -8.79 2.49
CA ASN A 289 14.74 -9.92 1.77
C ASN A 289 13.38 -9.53 1.16
N PRO A 290 12.84 -10.34 0.23
CA PRO A 290 11.47 -10.15 -0.24
C PRO A 290 10.49 -9.97 0.92
N MET A 291 9.59 -8.99 0.79
CA MET A 291 8.60 -8.57 1.78
C MET A 291 9.13 -7.78 2.98
N ASP A 292 10.43 -7.69 3.23
CA ASP A 292 10.97 -6.77 4.23
C ASP A 292 10.83 -5.32 3.73
N THR A 293 10.76 -4.37 4.66
CA THR A 293 10.78 -2.93 4.37
C THR A 293 11.96 -2.29 5.09
N PHE A 294 12.76 -1.52 4.38
CA PHE A 294 13.84 -0.75 4.97
C PHE A 294 13.63 0.73 4.73
N SER A 295 13.56 1.53 5.81
CA SER A 295 13.44 2.97 5.75
C SER A 295 14.79 3.64 5.89
N VAL A 296 15.19 4.42 4.89
CA VAL A 296 16.41 5.22 4.89
C VAL A 296 16.08 6.63 5.36
N PRO A 297 16.70 7.12 6.45
CA PRO A 297 16.48 8.47 6.93
C PRO A 297 17.02 9.54 5.96
N VAL A 298 16.51 10.76 6.10
CA VAL A 298 16.95 11.92 5.34
C VAL A 298 18.47 12.14 5.47
N LYS A 299 19.10 12.59 4.39
CA LYS A 299 20.54 12.93 4.31
C LYS A 299 21.51 11.76 4.50
N LEU A 300 21.06 10.57 4.83
CA LEU A 300 21.94 9.41 4.93
C LEU A 300 22.45 9.04 3.54
N LYS A 301 23.77 8.93 3.41
CA LYS A 301 24.42 8.44 2.18
C LYS A 301 24.21 6.95 2.05
N ARG A 302 23.67 6.52 0.90
CA ARG A 302 23.40 5.09 0.61
C ARG A 302 23.65 4.74 -0.85
N ARG A 303 23.90 3.48 -1.09
CA ARG A 303 23.82 2.80 -2.38
C ARG A 303 23.29 1.39 -2.15
N PHE A 304 22.92 0.69 -3.19
CA PHE A 304 22.38 -0.66 -3.06
C PHE A 304 22.93 -1.59 -4.16
N GLU A 305 22.79 -2.88 -3.89
CA GLU A 305 23.25 -3.98 -4.71
C GLU A 305 22.21 -5.11 -4.71
N SER A 306 21.89 -5.65 -5.89
CA SER A 306 21.15 -6.90 -6.03
C SER A 306 22.12 -8.06 -5.83
N LEU A 307 21.85 -8.94 -4.88
CA LEU A 307 22.71 -10.09 -4.56
C LEU A 307 22.39 -11.33 -5.40
N ASP A 308 21.19 -11.41 -5.94
CA ASP A 308 20.68 -12.56 -6.69
C ASP A 308 20.65 -12.24 -8.21
N ASP A 309 20.61 -13.29 -9.03
CA ASP A 309 20.52 -13.19 -10.51
C ASP A 309 19.22 -12.54 -10.98
N LYS A 310 18.18 -12.57 -10.14
CA LYS A 310 16.90 -11.91 -10.36
C LYS A 310 16.53 -11.10 -9.13
N GLY A 311 16.61 -9.81 -9.24
CA GLY A 311 16.19 -8.87 -8.23
C GLY A 311 15.15 -7.91 -8.77
N PHE A 312 14.13 -7.63 -7.98
CA PHE A 312 13.18 -6.55 -8.22
C PHE A 312 12.82 -5.89 -6.89
N MET A 313 13.01 -4.58 -6.81
CA MET A 313 12.80 -3.82 -5.58
C MET A 313 12.03 -2.55 -5.87
N TYR A 314 10.95 -2.34 -5.13
CA TYR A 314 10.21 -1.09 -5.11
C TYR A 314 10.97 -0.03 -4.30
N ILE A 315 10.86 1.23 -4.75
CA ILE A 315 11.47 2.40 -4.12
C ILE A 315 10.41 3.48 -4.01
N VAL A 316 10.11 3.91 -2.78
CA VAL A 316 9.17 5.00 -2.51
C VAL A 316 9.91 6.14 -1.83
N ARG A 317 9.62 7.37 -2.22
CA ARG A 317 10.20 8.59 -1.64
C ARG A 317 9.11 9.59 -1.33
N GLU A 318 9.28 10.29 -0.25
CA GLU A 318 8.52 11.51 -0.01
C GLU A 318 8.71 12.49 -1.18
N LYS A 319 7.66 13.17 -1.59
CA LYS A 319 7.72 14.28 -2.54
C LYS A 319 7.77 15.59 -1.75
N ILE A 320 8.78 16.39 -2.00
CA ILE A 320 8.82 17.80 -1.53
C ILE A 320 8.17 18.63 -2.64
N ASP A 321 7.13 19.39 -2.28
CA ASP A 321 6.46 20.36 -3.16
C ASP A 321 7.35 21.58 -3.45
#